data_1bde853bbfec30fdae4bcbcb40343fc0
#
_entry.id   1bde853bbfec30fdae4bcbcb40343fc0
#
_cell.length_a   1.000
_cell.length_b   1.000
_cell.length_c   1.000
_cell.angle_alpha   90.00
_cell.angle_beta   90.00
_cell.angle_gamma   90.00
#
_symmetry.space_group_name_H-M   'P 1'
#
loop_
_entity.id
_entity.type
_entity.pdbx_description
1 polymer ?
#
loop_
_entity_poly.entity_id
_entity_poly.type
_entity_poly.pdbx_seq_one_letter_code
_entity_poly.pdbx_strand_id
1 'polypeptide(L)'
;DIDRSRGLGDVYKRQGYSLLPLPLFDYKECMNNYKGAIKAFDLIYPDSITNGEITEFGIRYMLEQLDPHSTYISLEEIHDMNAPLKGSFSGVGIRFQILKDTIMVVQAIPGGPSEKVGLMAGDQIIKINDQLVAGIGMKNKGVRDRLLGDKGTKVNVSIKRRNQKNIIDFEIVRDKIPIYSVDASYMVNSNTGYIKLNNFSSTTISEIRKATFDLKDQGMENLVLDLQNNGGGYLRTAVDLSDEFLSGIKKIVSTNGRKFPERKYTTGRKGLLEDGKLIILVNESSASASEIVSGAVQDWDRGLIVGRRTFGKGLVQKPIELPDGSQVRITTSKYYTPSGRCIQKPYEEGSMAYRKEKYSRYNSGESFNADSMKFNSDESYRTLLKERTVYGGGGIIPDLSL
;
A
#
# COMPACT_ATOMS: atom_id res chain seq x y z
N ASP A 1 0.57 -6.28 -40.53
CA ASP A 1 0.74 -5.56 -39.27
C ASP A 1 -0.36 -6.00 -38.32
N ILE A 2 -0.03 -7.00 -37.51
CA ILE A 2 -0.95 -7.50 -36.49
C ILE A 2 -0.81 -6.57 -35.28
N ASP A 3 -1.88 -5.83 -35.01
CA ASP A 3 -1.99 -4.97 -33.82
C ASP A 3 -1.83 -5.83 -32.55
N ARG A 4 -0.67 -5.76 -31.92
CA ARG A 4 -0.31 -6.48 -30.68
C ARG A 4 -0.96 -5.90 -29.42
N SER A 5 -1.88 -4.92 -29.55
CA SER A 5 -2.52 -4.23 -28.41
C SER A 5 -3.81 -4.89 -27.91
N ARG A 6 -4.32 -5.92 -28.60
CA ARG A 6 -5.58 -6.57 -28.23
C ARG A 6 -5.32 -7.82 -27.41
N GLY A 7 -5.83 -7.83 -26.19
CA GLY A 7 -5.74 -9.00 -25.32
C GLY A 7 -6.37 -10.25 -25.96
N LEU A 8 -5.81 -11.42 -25.69
CA LEU A 8 -6.25 -12.72 -26.22
C LEU A 8 -7.78 -12.94 -26.17
N GLY A 9 -8.49 -12.29 -25.26
CA GLY A 9 -9.96 -12.40 -25.14
C GLY A 9 -10.74 -11.74 -26.28
N ASP A 10 -10.24 -10.70 -26.92
CA ASP A 10 -10.94 -10.00 -28.00
C ASP A 10 -10.77 -10.66 -29.37
N VAL A 11 -9.67 -11.39 -29.57
CA VAL A 11 -9.42 -12.14 -30.80
C VAL A 11 -10.46 -13.26 -30.97
N TYR A 12 -10.85 -13.92 -29.88
CA TYR A 12 -11.82 -15.01 -29.93
C TYR A 12 -13.28 -14.54 -30.07
N LYS A 13 -13.64 -13.36 -29.58
CA LYS A 13 -15.01 -12.80 -29.73
C LYS A 13 -15.36 -12.39 -31.16
N ARG A 14 -14.38 -12.02 -31.98
CA ARG A 14 -14.62 -11.54 -33.36
C ARG A 14 -14.73 -12.65 -34.41
N GLN A 15 -14.34 -13.89 -34.11
CA GLN A 15 -14.32 -14.97 -35.11
C GLN A 15 -15.53 -15.88 -35.07
N GLY A 16 -16.55 -15.61 -34.26
CA GLY A 16 -17.80 -16.37 -34.29
C GLY A 16 -17.68 -17.86 -33.94
N TYR A 17 -16.58 -18.28 -33.34
CA TYR A 17 -16.42 -19.65 -32.86
C TYR A 17 -17.24 -19.83 -31.59
N SER A 18 -18.20 -20.78 -31.64
CA SER A 18 -18.84 -21.30 -30.43
C SER A 18 -17.74 -21.68 -29.43
N LEU A 19 -17.95 -21.30 -28.17
CA LEU A 19 -17.09 -21.66 -27.05
C LEU A 19 -16.96 -23.19 -26.95
N LEU A 20 -16.10 -23.77 -27.77
CA LEU A 20 -15.49 -25.04 -27.40
C LEU A 20 -14.73 -24.80 -26.10
N PRO A 21 -14.89 -25.64 -25.06
CA PRO A 21 -14.07 -25.52 -23.88
C PRO A 21 -12.61 -25.46 -24.33
N LEU A 22 -11.90 -24.36 -24.00
CA LEU A 22 -10.47 -24.28 -24.20
C LEU A 22 -9.90 -25.61 -23.68
N PRO A 23 -9.07 -26.35 -24.47
CA PRO A 23 -8.45 -27.55 -23.98
C PRO A 23 -7.86 -27.22 -22.62
N LEU A 24 -8.21 -27.99 -21.60
CA LEU A 24 -7.55 -27.95 -20.30
C LEU A 24 -6.07 -28.16 -20.62
N PHE A 25 -5.31 -27.06 -20.73
CA PHE A 25 -3.87 -27.13 -20.83
C PHE A 25 -3.43 -27.98 -19.65
N ASP A 26 -2.85 -29.13 -19.95
CA ASP A 26 -2.34 -30.01 -18.91
C ASP A 26 -1.23 -29.21 -18.20
N TYR A 27 -1.46 -28.89 -16.92
CA TYR A 27 -0.49 -28.19 -16.09
C TYR A 27 0.91 -28.80 -16.20
N LYS A 28 0.98 -30.16 -16.32
CA LYS A 28 2.23 -30.87 -16.48
C LYS A 28 2.94 -30.55 -17.79
N GLU A 29 2.20 -30.42 -18.88
CA GLU A 29 2.76 -30.09 -20.19
C GLU A 29 3.31 -28.64 -20.18
N CYS A 30 2.54 -27.69 -19.66
CA CYS A 30 3.01 -26.31 -19.50
C CYS A 30 4.28 -26.23 -18.65
N MET A 31 4.32 -26.95 -17.53
CA MET A 31 5.50 -26.98 -16.66
C MET A 31 6.71 -27.64 -17.32
N ASN A 32 6.51 -28.68 -18.13
CA ASN A 32 7.59 -29.33 -18.87
C ASN A 32 8.17 -28.40 -19.95
N ASN A 33 7.32 -27.65 -20.67
CA ASN A 33 7.75 -26.68 -21.66
C ASN A 33 8.55 -25.56 -21.00
N TYR A 34 8.08 -25.04 -19.86
CA TYR A 34 8.78 -24.01 -19.11
C TYR A 34 10.16 -24.49 -18.61
N LYS A 35 10.22 -25.69 -18.01
CA LYS A 35 11.48 -26.30 -17.58
C LYS A 35 12.44 -26.56 -18.76
N GLY A 36 11.90 -27.02 -19.90
CA GLY A 36 12.68 -27.23 -21.12
C GLY A 36 13.31 -25.93 -21.62
N ALA A 37 12.54 -24.83 -21.62
CA ALA A 37 13.05 -23.52 -22.04
C ALA A 37 14.17 -23.01 -21.11
N ILE A 38 13.97 -23.06 -19.78
CA ILE A 38 15.01 -22.66 -18.82
C ILE A 38 16.28 -23.49 -19.02
N LYS A 39 16.16 -24.81 -19.20
CA LYS A 39 17.31 -25.70 -19.44
C LYS A 39 18.03 -25.35 -20.75
N ALA A 40 17.29 -24.99 -21.80
CA ALA A 40 17.88 -24.58 -23.08
C ALA A 40 18.65 -23.26 -22.92
N PHE A 41 18.13 -22.29 -22.18
CA PHE A 41 18.83 -21.03 -21.88
C PHE A 41 20.15 -21.29 -21.16
N ASP A 42 20.12 -22.12 -20.10
CA ASP A 42 21.30 -22.48 -19.32
C ASP A 42 22.40 -23.16 -20.16
N LEU A 43 22.01 -23.99 -21.14
CA LEU A 43 22.94 -24.78 -21.95
C LEU A 43 23.49 -24.05 -23.19
N ILE A 44 22.73 -23.13 -23.77
CA ILE A 44 22.98 -22.64 -25.14
C ILE A 44 23.23 -21.13 -25.18
N TYR A 45 22.71 -20.36 -24.20
CA TYR A 45 22.85 -18.91 -24.20
C TYR A 45 24.31 -18.52 -23.92
N PRO A 46 24.90 -17.61 -24.73
CA PRO A 46 26.34 -17.35 -24.67
C PRO A 46 26.79 -16.59 -23.42
N ASP A 47 25.89 -15.81 -22.80
CA ASP A 47 26.19 -15.06 -21.58
C ASP A 47 25.69 -15.79 -20.34
N SER A 48 26.38 -15.60 -19.21
CA SER A 48 25.96 -16.19 -17.94
C SER A 48 24.74 -15.45 -17.37
N ILE A 49 23.56 -16.04 -17.50
CA ILE A 49 22.35 -15.59 -16.80
C ILE A 49 22.00 -16.63 -15.75
N THR A 50 21.75 -16.22 -14.51
CA THR A 50 21.38 -17.18 -13.48
C THR A 50 19.94 -17.66 -13.70
N ASN A 51 19.70 -18.95 -13.46
CA ASN A 51 18.36 -19.55 -13.54
C ASN A 51 17.37 -18.85 -12.61
N GLY A 52 17.83 -18.27 -11.50
CA GLY A 52 17.03 -17.47 -10.59
C GLY A 52 16.51 -16.20 -11.23
N GLU A 53 17.37 -15.42 -11.89
CA GLU A 53 16.98 -14.19 -12.58
C GLU A 53 15.98 -14.45 -13.70
N ILE A 54 16.20 -15.46 -14.55
CA ILE A 54 15.26 -15.82 -15.62
C ILE A 54 13.90 -16.21 -15.05
N THR A 55 13.87 -17.00 -13.96
CA THR A 55 12.64 -17.42 -13.31
C THR A 55 11.89 -16.22 -12.75
N GLU A 56 12.59 -15.32 -12.07
CA GLU A 56 11.99 -14.09 -11.55
C GLU A 56 11.41 -13.21 -12.66
N PHE A 57 12.15 -12.97 -13.75
CA PHE A 57 11.65 -12.24 -14.91
C PHE A 57 10.40 -12.88 -15.52
N GLY A 58 10.40 -14.22 -15.65
CA GLY A 58 9.25 -14.96 -16.15
C GLY A 58 8.01 -14.81 -15.26
N ILE A 59 8.17 -14.91 -13.93
CA ILE A 59 7.07 -14.73 -12.98
C ILE A 59 6.56 -13.28 -13.02
N ARG A 60 7.44 -12.29 -13.00
CA ARG A 60 7.05 -10.87 -13.08
C ARG A 60 6.26 -10.57 -14.35
N TYR A 61 6.74 -11.06 -15.50
CA TYR A 61 6.05 -10.86 -16.78
C TYR A 61 4.67 -11.53 -16.81
N MET A 62 4.54 -12.77 -16.32
CA MET A 62 3.23 -13.44 -16.22
C MET A 62 2.25 -12.66 -15.36
N LEU A 63 2.69 -12.10 -14.24
CA LEU A 63 1.83 -11.32 -13.35
C LEU A 63 1.38 -10.01 -13.98
N GLU A 64 2.25 -9.34 -14.72
CA GLU A 64 1.92 -8.10 -15.46
C GLU A 64 0.83 -8.31 -16.52
N GLN A 65 0.67 -9.54 -17.05
CA GLN A 65 -0.41 -9.89 -17.98
C GLN A 65 -1.76 -10.12 -17.30
N LEU A 66 -1.81 -10.28 -15.98
CA LEU A 66 -3.05 -10.50 -15.24
C LEU A 66 -3.74 -9.18 -14.89
N ASP A 67 -3.03 -8.32 -14.19
CA ASP A 67 -3.49 -7.00 -13.75
C ASP A 67 -2.30 -6.13 -13.26
N PRO A 68 -2.46 -4.80 -13.13
CA PRO A 68 -1.35 -3.92 -12.76
C PRO A 68 -0.94 -4.00 -11.29
N HIS A 69 -1.58 -4.81 -10.47
CA HIS A 69 -1.36 -4.93 -9.03
C HIS A 69 -0.83 -6.29 -8.57
N SER A 70 -1.05 -7.35 -9.36
CA SER A 70 -0.41 -8.64 -9.11
C SER A 70 1.10 -8.49 -9.26
N THR A 71 1.87 -8.92 -8.25
CA THR A 71 3.31 -8.66 -8.20
C THR A 71 4.08 -9.80 -7.55
N TYR A 72 5.30 -9.99 -8.01
CA TYR A 72 6.31 -10.81 -7.34
C TYR A 72 7.12 -9.94 -6.39
N ILE A 73 7.45 -10.48 -5.23
CA ILE A 73 8.26 -9.85 -4.20
C ILE A 73 9.38 -10.82 -3.87
N SER A 74 10.61 -10.46 -4.16
CA SER A 74 11.78 -11.29 -3.85
C SER A 74 11.94 -11.46 -2.34
N LEU A 75 12.68 -12.47 -1.91
CA LEU A 75 12.99 -12.70 -0.50
C LEU A 75 13.61 -11.45 0.15
N GLU A 76 14.42 -10.72 -0.61
CA GLU A 76 15.07 -9.50 -0.15
C GLU A 76 14.08 -8.33 0.06
N GLU A 77 13.03 -8.25 -0.78
CA GLU A 77 12.03 -7.17 -0.73
C GLU A 77 10.93 -7.41 0.30
N ILE A 78 10.72 -8.67 0.73
CA ILE A 78 9.61 -9.06 1.62
C ILE A 78 9.59 -8.24 2.92
N HIS A 79 10.75 -8.05 3.54
CA HIS A 79 10.84 -7.30 4.79
C HIS A 79 10.36 -5.86 4.61
N ASP A 80 10.88 -5.17 3.60
CA ASP A 80 10.57 -3.76 3.33
C ASP A 80 9.09 -3.57 2.95
N MET A 81 8.55 -4.51 2.16
CA MET A 81 7.15 -4.48 1.71
C MET A 81 6.15 -4.81 2.82
N ASN A 82 6.53 -5.61 3.81
CA ASN A 82 5.64 -6.05 4.87
C ASN A 82 5.76 -5.20 6.15
N ALA A 83 6.90 -4.55 6.41
CA ALA A 83 7.12 -3.77 7.62
C ALA A 83 6.06 -2.67 7.85
N PRO A 84 5.68 -1.84 6.85
CA PRO A 84 4.63 -0.85 7.02
C PRO A 84 3.27 -1.46 7.38
N LEU A 85 2.96 -2.64 6.86
CA LEU A 85 1.71 -3.36 7.14
C LEU A 85 1.70 -3.97 8.54
N LYS A 86 2.85 -4.48 9.00
CA LYS A 86 3.03 -4.99 10.36
C LYS A 86 3.05 -3.88 11.41
N GLY A 87 3.25 -2.63 11.01
CA GLY A 87 3.38 -1.47 11.91
C GLY A 87 4.68 -1.47 12.71
N SER A 88 5.68 -2.25 12.31
CA SER A 88 7.00 -2.28 12.94
C SER A 88 8.00 -3.09 12.13
N PHE A 89 9.27 -2.83 12.38
CA PHE A 89 10.39 -3.67 11.95
C PHE A 89 11.38 -3.88 13.10
N SER A 90 12.33 -4.79 12.94
CA SER A 90 13.39 -5.00 13.93
C SER A 90 14.72 -4.49 13.40
N GLY A 91 15.44 -3.72 14.22
CA GLY A 91 16.70 -3.10 13.83
C GLY A 91 17.24 -2.14 14.87
N VAL A 92 18.15 -1.25 14.44
CA VAL A 92 18.81 -0.28 15.33
C VAL A 92 17.95 0.98 15.60
N GLY A 93 16.97 1.30 14.75
CA GLY A 93 16.07 2.45 14.96
C GLY A 93 16.73 3.79 14.65
N ILE A 94 17.15 3.99 13.39
CA ILE A 94 17.60 5.28 12.86
C ILE A 94 16.90 5.64 11.56
N ARG A 95 16.76 6.94 11.30
CA ARG A 95 16.59 7.51 9.96
C ARG A 95 17.95 7.94 9.48
N PHE A 96 18.32 7.57 8.27
CA PHE A 96 19.63 7.90 7.71
C PHE A 96 19.52 8.42 6.28
N GLN A 97 20.58 9.07 5.84
CA GLN A 97 20.79 9.48 4.46
C GLN A 97 22.24 9.19 4.08
N ILE A 98 22.49 8.75 2.85
CA ILE A 98 23.85 8.63 2.33
C ILE A 98 24.24 9.97 1.74
N LEU A 99 25.24 10.63 2.34
CA LEU A 99 25.77 11.91 1.90
C LEU A 99 27.28 11.80 1.69
N LYS A 100 27.76 12.13 0.49
CA LYS A 100 29.18 12.02 0.10
C LYS A 100 29.74 10.63 0.46
N ASP A 101 29.03 9.59 -0.01
CA ASP A 101 29.38 8.18 0.21
C ASP A 101 29.57 7.79 1.69
N THR A 102 28.85 8.44 2.59
CA THR A 102 28.87 8.17 4.02
C THR A 102 27.45 8.14 4.58
N ILE A 103 27.16 7.16 5.43
CA ILE A 103 25.87 7.02 6.10
C ILE A 103 25.79 8.07 7.21
N MET A 104 24.90 9.05 7.06
CA MET A 104 24.64 10.07 8.05
C MET A 104 23.34 9.78 8.80
N VAL A 105 23.40 9.74 10.11
CA VAL A 105 22.19 9.65 10.95
C VAL A 105 21.45 10.97 10.88
N VAL A 106 20.21 10.93 10.34
CA VAL A 106 19.32 12.09 10.31
C VAL A 106 18.59 12.21 11.64
N GLN A 107 18.22 11.05 12.22
CA GLN A 107 17.51 10.98 13.50
C GLN A 107 17.67 9.58 14.10
N ALA A 108 17.94 9.48 15.40
CA ALA A 108 17.63 8.29 16.18
C ALA A 108 16.13 8.28 16.49
N ILE A 109 15.47 7.14 16.27
CA ILE A 109 14.02 7.02 16.49
C ILE A 109 13.74 7.07 18.00
N PRO A 110 12.84 7.97 18.48
CA PRO A 110 12.53 8.11 19.89
C PRO A 110 12.12 6.79 20.54
N GLY A 111 12.68 6.49 21.71
CA GLY A 111 12.47 5.23 22.42
C GLY A 111 13.20 4.02 21.81
N GLY A 112 13.86 4.20 20.66
CA GLY A 112 14.56 3.14 19.94
C GLY A 112 15.95 2.79 20.51
N PRO A 113 16.55 1.67 20.03
CA PRO A 113 17.85 1.22 20.50
C PRO A 113 18.97 2.23 20.32
N SER A 114 19.01 2.89 19.17
CA SER A 114 20.06 3.87 18.85
C SER A 114 20.02 5.11 19.76
N GLU A 115 18.81 5.58 20.09
CA GLU A 115 18.68 6.69 21.04
C GLU A 115 19.18 6.30 22.43
N LYS A 116 18.85 5.09 22.91
CA LYS A 116 19.25 4.57 24.22
C LYS A 116 20.77 4.50 24.39
N VAL A 117 21.52 4.22 23.34
CA VAL A 117 22.98 4.18 23.38
C VAL A 117 23.62 5.54 23.10
N GLY A 118 22.84 6.58 22.73
CA GLY A 118 23.31 7.94 22.53
C GLY A 118 23.77 8.26 21.11
N LEU A 119 23.29 7.55 20.08
CA LEU A 119 23.40 8.00 18.69
C LEU A 119 22.61 9.30 18.50
N MET A 120 23.17 10.23 17.73
CA MET A 120 22.57 11.55 17.51
C MET A 120 22.48 11.89 16.02
N ALA A 121 21.59 12.83 15.71
CA ALA A 121 21.56 13.44 14.39
C ALA A 121 22.92 14.07 14.04
N GLY A 122 23.38 13.83 12.81
CA GLY A 122 24.69 14.29 12.33
C GLY A 122 25.85 13.31 12.56
N ASP A 123 25.66 12.20 13.28
CA ASP A 123 26.66 11.14 13.39
C ASP A 123 26.88 10.47 12.02
N GLN A 124 28.14 10.29 11.66
CA GLN A 124 28.56 9.63 10.44
C GLN A 124 29.00 8.20 10.75
N ILE A 125 28.29 7.21 10.24
CA ILE A 125 28.65 5.81 10.43
C ILE A 125 29.80 5.45 9.50
N ILE A 126 30.92 5.06 10.09
CA ILE A 126 32.18 4.72 9.40
C ILE A 126 32.34 3.21 9.26
N LYS A 127 31.98 2.45 10.32
CA LYS A 127 32.05 0.98 10.32
C LYS A 127 30.78 0.39 10.91
N ILE A 128 30.43 -0.81 10.45
CA ILE A 128 29.40 -1.67 11.03
C ILE A 128 30.01 -3.06 11.19
N ASN A 129 30.01 -3.62 12.41
CA ASN A 129 30.68 -4.89 12.76
C ASN A 129 32.12 -4.94 12.23
N ASP A 130 32.92 -3.90 12.52
CA ASP A 130 34.28 -3.71 12.08
C ASP A 130 34.54 -3.58 10.57
N GLN A 131 33.51 -3.73 9.75
CA GLN A 131 33.56 -3.53 8.29
C GLN A 131 33.42 -2.04 7.94
N LEU A 132 34.33 -1.51 7.13
CA LEU A 132 34.24 -0.15 6.60
C LEU A 132 32.97 -0.03 5.73
N VAL A 133 32.16 1.02 5.95
CA VAL A 133 30.94 1.30 5.20
C VAL A 133 30.90 2.71 4.60
N ALA A 134 31.90 3.53 4.89
CA ALA A 134 32.05 4.87 4.33
C ALA A 134 33.09 4.87 3.18
N GLY A 135 32.82 5.59 2.10
CA GLY A 135 33.73 5.73 0.96
C GLY A 135 33.83 4.49 0.05
N ILE A 136 32.83 3.59 0.07
CA ILE A 136 32.87 2.32 -0.68
C ILE A 136 31.67 2.15 -1.65
N GLY A 137 30.96 3.22 -1.98
CA GLY A 137 29.77 3.16 -2.84
C GLY A 137 28.56 2.48 -2.19
N MET A 138 28.46 2.53 -0.85
CA MET A 138 27.38 1.89 -0.11
C MET A 138 26.01 2.39 -0.57
N LYS A 139 25.08 1.48 -0.88
CA LYS A 139 23.69 1.78 -1.23
C LYS A 139 22.77 1.57 -0.03
N ASN A 140 21.58 2.19 -0.07
CA ASN A 140 20.55 2.06 1.00
C ASN A 140 20.25 0.61 1.37
N LYS A 141 20.22 -0.32 0.38
CA LYS A 141 20.05 -1.75 0.65
C LYS A 141 21.17 -2.28 1.55
N GLY A 142 22.43 -2.06 1.20
CA GLY A 142 23.56 -2.54 1.98
C GLY A 142 23.62 -1.99 3.42
N VAL A 143 23.10 -0.77 3.63
CA VAL A 143 22.93 -0.20 4.98
C VAL A 143 21.86 -0.96 5.74
N ARG A 144 20.69 -1.16 5.13
CA ARG A 144 19.58 -1.89 5.76
C ARG A 144 19.96 -3.33 6.11
N ASP A 145 20.58 -4.06 5.20
CA ASP A 145 20.99 -5.46 5.41
C ASP A 145 21.92 -5.63 6.62
N ARG A 146 22.67 -4.59 7.00
CA ARG A 146 23.58 -4.60 8.14
C ARG A 146 22.96 -4.11 9.44
N LEU A 147 22.03 -3.15 9.36
CA LEU A 147 21.42 -2.52 10.54
C LEU A 147 20.09 -3.17 10.96
N LEU A 148 19.36 -3.78 10.03
CA LEU A 148 18.21 -4.63 10.35
C LEU A 148 18.68 -5.97 10.91
N GLY A 149 17.79 -6.69 11.57
CA GLY A 149 18.02 -8.03 12.10
C GLY A 149 17.10 -8.31 13.27
N ASP A 150 17.11 -9.56 13.73
CA ASP A 150 16.20 -10.03 14.75
C ASP A 150 16.36 -9.27 16.07
N LYS A 151 15.23 -9.05 16.76
CA LYS A 151 15.20 -8.46 18.10
C LYS A 151 16.13 -9.24 19.04
N GLY A 152 16.96 -8.49 19.79
CA GLY A 152 17.90 -9.04 20.76
C GLY A 152 19.29 -9.34 20.18
N THR A 153 19.47 -9.32 18.85
CA THR A 153 20.81 -9.45 18.25
C THR A 153 21.58 -8.13 18.38
N LYS A 154 22.90 -8.23 18.43
CA LYS A 154 23.80 -7.09 18.60
C LYS A 154 24.39 -6.65 17.26
N VAL A 155 24.67 -5.37 17.14
CA VAL A 155 25.47 -4.79 16.05
C VAL A 155 26.35 -3.68 16.61
N ASN A 156 27.62 -3.68 16.21
CA ASN A 156 28.58 -2.65 16.59
C ASN A 156 28.62 -1.60 15.47
N VAL A 157 28.57 -0.33 15.88
CA VAL A 157 28.56 0.81 14.95
C VAL A 157 29.64 1.79 15.40
N SER A 158 30.63 2.02 14.54
CA SER A 158 31.69 3.04 14.78
C SER A 158 31.28 4.31 14.04
N ILE A 159 31.20 5.42 14.77
CA ILE A 159 30.80 6.70 14.22
C ILE A 159 31.84 7.80 14.35
N LYS A 160 31.79 8.75 13.42
CA LYS A 160 32.50 10.03 13.55
C LYS A 160 31.49 11.11 13.88
N ARG A 161 31.67 11.78 15.03
CA ARG A 161 30.79 12.88 15.46
C ARG A 161 31.49 14.21 15.23
N ARG A 162 30.71 15.19 14.74
CA ARG A 162 31.20 16.57 14.57
C ARG A 162 31.78 17.08 15.91
N ASN A 163 32.94 17.76 15.85
CA ASN A 163 33.64 18.29 17.00
C ASN A 163 34.29 17.25 17.96
N GLN A 164 34.32 15.95 17.56
CA GLN A 164 35.09 14.95 18.27
C GLN A 164 36.21 14.40 17.37
N LYS A 165 37.44 14.28 17.93
CA LYS A 165 38.61 13.81 17.17
C LYS A 165 38.62 12.29 17.01
N ASN A 166 38.11 11.58 18.00
CA ASN A 166 38.12 10.12 18.05
C ASN A 166 36.81 9.54 17.48
N ILE A 167 36.92 8.33 16.94
CA ILE A 167 35.78 7.48 16.59
C ILE A 167 35.13 7.02 17.90
N ILE A 168 33.77 6.96 17.88
CA ILE A 168 32.96 6.47 19.00
C ILE A 168 32.35 5.16 18.58
N ASP A 169 32.48 4.13 19.40
CA ASP A 169 31.87 2.83 19.15
C ASP A 169 30.63 2.65 20.02
N PHE A 170 29.56 2.12 19.41
CA PHE A 170 28.33 1.79 20.07
C PHE A 170 27.94 0.34 19.79
N GLU A 171 27.72 -0.44 20.85
CA GLU A 171 27.04 -1.72 20.75
C GLU A 171 25.54 -1.47 20.85
N ILE A 172 24.79 -1.78 19.79
CA ILE A 172 23.34 -1.58 19.71
C ILE A 172 22.66 -2.94 19.73
N VAL A 173 21.81 -3.18 20.70
CA VAL A 173 20.92 -4.36 20.74
C VAL A 173 19.68 -4.04 19.93
N ARG A 174 19.49 -4.74 18.79
CA ARG A 174 18.32 -4.53 17.92
C ARG A 174 17.03 -4.79 18.67
N ASP A 175 16.03 -3.96 18.42
CA ASP A 175 14.70 -4.09 19.00
C ASP A 175 13.61 -3.79 17.97
N LYS A 176 12.37 -3.99 18.37
CA LYS A 176 11.20 -3.66 17.58
C LYS A 176 11.03 -2.15 17.49
N ILE A 177 11.07 -1.63 16.27
CA ILE A 177 10.92 -0.20 15.96
C ILE A 177 9.49 0.03 15.46
N PRO A 178 8.68 0.84 16.13
CA PRO A 178 7.32 1.11 15.68
C PRO A 178 7.30 1.95 14.39
N ILE A 179 6.37 1.62 13.51
CA ILE A 179 5.96 2.44 12.37
C ILE A 179 4.54 2.88 12.65
N TYR A 180 4.39 4.12 13.07
CA TYR A 180 3.07 4.65 13.40
C TYR A 180 2.23 4.89 12.14
N SER A 181 0.97 4.48 12.20
CA SER A 181 -0.05 4.76 11.18
C SER A 181 -0.60 6.17 11.31
N VAL A 182 -0.81 6.62 12.55
CA VAL A 182 -1.23 7.98 12.87
C VAL A 182 0.01 8.87 12.92
N ASP A 183 0.08 9.83 12.00
CA ASP A 183 1.21 10.75 11.86
C ASP A 183 1.02 12.02 12.69
N ALA A 184 -0.22 12.50 12.76
CA ALA A 184 -0.57 13.68 13.56
C ALA A 184 -2.00 13.54 14.12
N SER A 185 -2.21 14.04 15.34
CA SER A 185 -3.53 14.22 15.94
C SER A 185 -3.53 15.48 16.80
N TYR A 186 -4.47 16.39 16.56
CA TYR A 186 -4.58 17.65 17.32
C TYR A 186 -5.97 18.30 17.17
N MET A 187 -6.33 19.19 18.06
CA MET A 187 -7.54 20.01 17.95
C MET A 187 -7.33 21.16 16.96
N VAL A 188 -8.16 21.24 15.93
CA VAL A 188 -8.18 22.37 14.96
C VAL A 188 -8.81 23.62 15.58
N ASN A 189 -9.84 23.39 16.38
CA ASN A 189 -10.55 24.42 17.16
C ASN A 189 -11.14 23.77 18.42
N SER A 190 -11.99 24.48 19.16
CA SER A 190 -12.53 24.03 20.44
C SER A 190 -13.32 22.71 20.40
N ASN A 191 -13.85 22.29 19.24
CA ASN A 191 -14.69 21.09 19.12
C ASN A 191 -14.38 20.20 17.92
N THR A 192 -13.35 20.51 17.13
CA THR A 192 -12.99 19.75 15.92
C THR A 192 -11.57 19.22 16.03
N GLY A 193 -11.44 17.89 16.02
CA GLY A 193 -10.17 17.19 15.97
C GLY A 193 -9.73 16.90 14.53
N TYR A 194 -8.44 16.78 14.33
CA TYR A 194 -7.79 16.34 13.11
C TYR A 194 -6.93 15.12 13.39
N ILE A 195 -7.05 14.10 12.53
CA ILE A 195 -6.18 12.90 12.55
C ILE A 195 -5.66 12.65 11.15
N LYS A 196 -4.32 12.60 11.01
CA LYS A 196 -3.63 12.17 9.79
C LYS A 196 -3.30 10.70 9.86
N LEU A 197 -3.79 9.91 8.90
CA LEU A 197 -3.53 8.47 8.79
C LEU A 197 -2.72 8.18 7.52
N ASN A 198 -1.50 7.67 7.67
CA ASN A 198 -0.59 7.41 6.54
C ASN A 198 -0.75 6.03 5.91
N ASN A 199 -1.18 5.02 6.68
CA ASN A 199 -1.39 3.66 6.19
C ASN A 199 -2.39 2.87 7.07
N PHE A 200 -2.80 1.70 6.59
CA PHE A 200 -3.67 0.77 7.32
C PHE A 200 -2.87 -0.47 7.74
N SER A 201 -2.20 -0.37 8.89
CA SER A 201 -1.38 -1.43 9.49
C SER A 201 -2.14 -2.24 10.56
N SER A 202 -1.46 -3.21 11.14
CA SER A 202 -2.01 -3.99 12.27
C SER A 202 -2.20 -3.18 13.55
N THR A 203 -1.53 -2.02 13.69
CA THR A 203 -1.59 -1.15 14.87
C THR A 203 -2.54 0.04 14.71
N THR A 204 -3.05 0.29 13.50
CA THR A 204 -3.83 1.48 13.17
C THR A 204 -5.03 1.70 14.08
N ILE A 205 -5.81 0.65 14.37
CA ILE A 205 -7.03 0.81 15.17
C ILE A 205 -6.71 1.21 16.62
N SER A 206 -5.66 0.64 17.20
CA SER A 206 -5.22 1.03 18.55
C SER A 206 -4.71 2.48 18.58
N GLU A 207 -4.00 2.91 17.54
CA GLU A 207 -3.50 4.28 17.41
C GLU A 207 -4.63 5.29 17.20
N ILE A 208 -5.59 5.00 16.29
CA ILE A 208 -6.77 5.84 16.05
C ILE A 208 -7.61 5.96 17.33
N ARG A 209 -7.86 4.87 18.04
CA ARG A 209 -8.63 4.90 19.30
C ARG A 209 -7.94 5.75 20.34
N LYS A 210 -6.62 5.58 20.51
CA LYS A 210 -5.84 6.40 21.42
C LYS A 210 -5.95 7.88 21.06
N ALA A 211 -5.69 8.24 19.80
CA ALA A 211 -5.82 9.62 19.32
C ALA A 211 -7.24 10.17 19.53
N THR A 212 -8.28 9.35 19.29
CA THR A 212 -9.68 9.73 19.51
C THR A 212 -9.97 10.02 20.98
N PHE A 213 -9.49 9.17 21.91
CA PHE A 213 -9.66 9.42 23.34
C PHE A 213 -8.95 10.71 23.77
N ASP A 214 -7.68 10.88 23.37
CA ASP A 214 -6.88 12.07 23.69
C ASP A 214 -7.55 13.37 23.16
N LEU A 215 -8.22 13.33 22.01
CA LEU A 215 -8.94 14.47 21.43
C LEU A 215 -10.31 14.69 22.09
N LYS A 216 -11.04 13.62 22.43
CA LYS A 216 -12.32 13.72 23.16
C LYS A 216 -12.15 14.32 24.55
N ASP A 217 -11.06 13.96 25.24
CA ASP A 217 -10.71 14.57 26.53
C ASP A 217 -10.44 16.07 26.42
N GLN A 218 -10.07 16.55 25.20
CA GLN A 218 -9.91 17.98 24.89
C GLN A 218 -11.19 18.64 24.35
N GLY A 219 -12.32 17.93 24.29
CA GLY A 219 -13.62 18.45 23.86
C GLY A 219 -13.95 18.21 22.38
N MET A 220 -13.32 17.23 21.71
CA MET A 220 -13.65 16.91 20.31
C MET A 220 -15.06 16.34 20.19
N GLU A 221 -15.87 16.97 19.34
CA GLU A 221 -17.18 16.50 18.88
C GLU A 221 -17.17 16.10 17.40
N ASN A 222 -16.35 16.80 16.57
CA ASN A 222 -16.27 16.64 15.13
C ASN A 222 -14.87 16.19 14.72
N LEU A 223 -14.76 15.43 13.62
CA LEU A 223 -13.49 14.89 13.15
C LEU A 223 -13.21 15.24 11.69
N VAL A 224 -11.99 15.66 11.43
CA VAL A 224 -11.37 15.65 10.10
C VAL A 224 -10.36 14.50 10.06
N LEU A 225 -10.67 13.46 9.28
CA LEU A 225 -9.75 12.34 9.01
C LEU A 225 -9.04 12.60 7.69
N ASP A 226 -7.73 12.75 7.72
CA ASP A 226 -6.94 12.95 6.51
C ASP A 226 -6.32 11.64 6.00
N LEU A 227 -6.78 11.20 4.82
CA LEU A 227 -6.31 10.05 4.07
C LEU A 227 -5.53 10.46 2.81
N GLN A 228 -5.17 11.71 2.64
CA GLN A 228 -4.36 12.15 1.49
C GLN A 228 -3.01 11.43 1.52
N ASN A 229 -2.55 10.97 0.36
CA ASN A 229 -1.33 10.19 0.17
C ASN A 229 -1.30 8.82 0.91
N ASN A 230 -2.44 8.34 1.40
CA ASN A 230 -2.56 7.03 2.04
C ASN A 230 -2.89 5.95 0.99
N GLY A 231 -1.91 5.16 0.62
CA GLY A 231 -2.04 4.07 -0.38
C GLY A 231 -2.84 2.85 0.09
N GLY A 232 -3.35 2.85 1.32
CA GLY A 232 -4.16 1.78 1.90
C GLY A 232 -3.37 0.89 2.86
N GLY A 233 -3.66 -0.41 2.84
CA GLY A 233 -3.10 -1.43 3.70
C GLY A 233 -4.06 -2.60 3.90
N TYR A 234 -4.20 -3.10 5.11
CA TYR A 234 -5.08 -4.24 5.39
C TYR A 234 -6.56 -3.89 5.23
N LEU A 235 -7.28 -4.71 4.45
CA LEU A 235 -8.74 -4.61 4.30
C LEU A 235 -9.45 -4.70 5.66
N ARG A 236 -9.03 -5.64 6.52
CA ARG A 236 -9.63 -5.79 7.85
C ARG A 236 -9.53 -4.51 8.67
N THR A 237 -8.40 -3.84 8.64
CA THR A 237 -8.19 -2.56 9.33
C THR A 237 -9.10 -1.45 8.79
N ALA A 238 -9.33 -1.42 7.45
CA ALA A 238 -10.29 -0.47 6.87
C ALA A 238 -11.74 -0.76 7.33
N VAL A 239 -12.11 -2.05 7.41
CA VAL A 239 -13.41 -2.46 7.96
C VAL A 239 -13.54 -2.02 9.42
N ASP A 240 -12.53 -2.30 10.26
CA ASP A 240 -12.55 -1.95 11.67
C ASP A 240 -12.56 -0.43 11.89
N LEU A 241 -11.91 0.36 11.03
CA LEU A 241 -11.99 1.82 11.09
C LEU A 241 -13.35 2.34 10.64
N SER A 242 -13.94 1.77 9.58
CA SER A 242 -15.29 2.15 9.14
C SER A 242 -16.34 1.84 10.21
N ASP A 243 -16.13 0.78 10.97
CA ASP A 243 -16.99 0.38 12.11
C ASP A 243 -16.98 1.40 13.26
N GLU A 244 -15.91 2.22 13.38
CA GLU A 244 -15.87 3.33 14.35
C GLU A 244 -16.81 4.49 13.99
N PHE A 245 -17.19 4.62 12.70
CA PHE A 245 -18.00 5.73 12.18
C PHE A 245 -19.48 5.40 11.96
N LEU A 246 -19.83 4.12 11.76
CA LEU A 246 -21.14 3.71 11.28
C LEU A 246 -21.96 3.03 12.39
N SER A 247 -23.04 3.65 12.81
CA SER A 247 -23.96 3.11 13.81
C SER A 247 -24.92 2.05 13.25
N GLY A 248 -25.32 1.09 14.08
CA GLY A 248 -26.22 0.01 13.71
C GLY A 248 -25.58 -1.04 12.79
N ILE A 249 -26.37 -1.97 12.26
CA ILE A 249 -25.88 -3.02 11.35
C ILE A 249 -25.85 -2.49 9.93
N LYS A 250 -24.66 -2.20 9.42
CA LYS A 250 -24.43 -1.63 8.10
C LYS A 250 -23.37 -2.41 7.33
N LYS A 251 -23.59 -2.61 6.02
CA LYS A 251 -22.53 -3.13 5.14
C LYS A 251 -21.45 -2.08 4.97
N ILE A 252 -20.18 -2.47 5.12
CA ILE A 252 -19.01 -1.62 4.91
C ILE A 252 -18.44 -1.86 3.51
N VAL A 253 -18.22 -3.10 3.15
CA VAL A 253 -17.68 -3.53 1.86
C VAL A 253 -18.05 -4.97 1.60
N SER A 254 -18.18 -5.37 0.34
CA SER A 254 -18.20 -6.78 -0.05
C SER A 254 -17.10 -7.10 -1.04
N THR A 255 -16.64 -8.35 -1.06
CA THR A 255 -15.62 -8.84 -1.98
C THR A 255 -16.18 -10.01 -2.77
N ASN A 256 -15.90 -10.08 -4.08
CA ASN A 256 -16.31 -11.17 -4.94
C ASN A 256 -15.24 -11.48 -6.00
N GLY A 257 -14.99 -12.76 -6.26
CA GLY A 257 -14.01 -13.22 -7.23
C GLY A 257 -14.35 -14.62 -7.76
N ARG A 258 -13.77 -14.99 -8.90
CA ARG A 258 -14.06 -16.25 -9.59
C ARG A 258 -14.01 -17.51 -8.72
N LYS A 259 -13.00 -17.60 -7.84
CA LYS A 259 -12.78 -18.73 -6.90
C LYS A 259 -13.01 -18.34 -5.44
N PHE A 260 -13.39 -17.10 -5.19
CA PHE A 260 -13.66 -16.56 -3.88
C PHE A 260 -15.08 -16.00 -3.89
N PRO A 261 -16.07 -16.75 -3.32
CA PRO A 261 -17.47 -16.32 -3.32
C PRO A 261 -17.63 -15.00 -2.57
N GLU A 262 -18.76 -14.34 -2.77
CA GLU A 262 -19.04 -13.06 -2.13
C GLU A 262 -18.89 -13.17 -0.61
N ARG A 263 -18.14 -12.24 -0.06
CA ARG A 263 -18.00 -12.06 1.39
C ARG A 263 -18.37 -10.63 1.73
N LYS A 264 -19.37 -10.47 2.63
CA LYS A 264 -19.82 -9.19 3.14
C LYS A 264 -19.15 -8.88 4.46
N TYR A 265 -18.70 -7.65 4.64
CA TYR A 265 -18.16 -7.13 5.88
C TYR A 265 -19.13 -6.05 6.38
N THR A 266 -19.57 -6.21 7.62
CA THR A 266 -20.55 -5.32 8.25
C THR A 266 -19.98 -4.75 9.53
N THR A 267 -20.59 -3.67 10.00
CA THR A 267 -20.39 -3.17 11.37
C THR A 267 -20.69 -4.27 12.38
N GLY A 268 -19.98 -4.28 13.51
CA GLY A 268 -20.11 -5.34 14.50
C GLY A 268 -20.12 -4.86 15.95
N ARG A 269 -19.80 -3.59 16.21
CA ARG A 269 -19.72 -3.03 17.57
C ARG A 269 -20.10 -1.55 17.56
N LYS A 270 -20.36 -0.99 18.74
CA LYS A 270 -20.52 0.45 18.91
C LYS A 270 -19.15 1.14 18.68
N GLY A 271 -19.12 2.07 17.74
CA GLY A 271 -17.96 2.87 17.42
C GLY A 271 -17.78 4.07 18.34
N LEU A 272 -16.57 4.62 18.38
CA LEU A 272 -16.26 5.83 19.17
C LEU A 272 -16.65 7.13 18.43
N LEU A 273 -16.89 7.07 17.13
CA LEU A 273 -17.04 8.20 16.23
C LEU A 273 -18.34 8.13 15.40
N GLU A 274 -19.37 7.46 15.95
CA GLU A 274 -20.68 7.35 15.30
C GLU A 274 -21.41 8.69 15.22
N ASP A 275 -21.19 9.54 16.22
CA ASP A 275 -21.80 10.86 16.34
C ASP A 275 -20.86 11.98 15.88
N GLY A 276 -21.39 13.21 15.78
CA GLY A 276 -20.64 14.40 15.34
C GLY A 276 -20.45 14.48 13.83
N LYS A 277 -19.90 15.58 13.36
CA LYS A 277 -19.61 15.78 11.93
C LYS A 277 -18.30 15.07 11.56
N LEU A 278 -18.30 14.44 10.39
CA LEU A 278 -17.12 13.76 9.85
C LEU A 278 -16.79 14.29 8.45
N ILE A 279 -15.54 14.68 8.27
CA ILE A 279 -14.94 15.01 6.98
C ILE A 279 -13.78 14.04 6.75
N ILE A 280 -13.70 13.47 5.55
CA ILE A 280 -12.55 12.67 5.09
C ILE A 280 -11.86 13.42 3.96
N LEU A 281 -10.58 13.78 4.18
CA LEU A 281 -9.76 14.39 3.14
C LEU A 281 -9.09 13.30 2.29
N VAL A 282 -9.20 13.44 0.97
CA VAL A 282 -8.67 12.48 0.00
C VAL A 282 -7.95 13.17 -1.16
N ASN A 283 -7.06 12.44 -1.82
CA ASN A 283 -6.45 12.86 -3.08
C ASN A 283 -6.20 11.66 -4.01
N GLU A 284 -5.61 11.91 -5.18
CA GLU A 284 -5.30 10.92 -6.22
C GLU A 284 -4.32 9.81 -5.78
N SER A 285 -3.74 9.93 -4.60
CA SER A 285 -2.89 8.91 -3.97
C SER A 285 -3.59 8.15 -2.84
N SER A 286 -4.82 8.56 -2.46
CA SER A 286 -5.67 7.79 -1.54
C SER A 286 -6.19 6.55 -2.26
N ALA A 287 -5.81 5.35 -1.79
CA ALA A 287 -6.07 4.12 -2.53
C ALA A 287 -6.53 2.96 -1.63
N SER A 288 -7.21 1.96 -2.22
CA SER A 288 -7.50 0.65 -1.59
C SER A 288 -8.25 0.80 -0.26
N ALA A 289 -7.63 0.49 0.89
CA ALA A 289 -8.23 0.61 2.23
C ALA A 289 -8.78 2.03 2.51
N SER A 290 -8.09 3.07 2.03
CA SER A 290 -8.59 4.46 2.12
C SER A 290 -9.91 4.64 1.35
N GLU A 291 -10.02 3.97 0.20
CA GLU A 291 -11.23 4.04 -0.63
C GLU A 291 -12.38 3.20 -0.06
N ILE A 292 -12.07 2.13 0.69
CA ILE A 292 -13.08 1.37 1.45
C ILE A 292 -13.72 2.25 2.52
N VAL A 293 -12.90 2.96 3.31
CA VAL A 293 -13.39 3.86 4.36
C VAL A 293 -14.18 5.03 3.76
N SER A 294 -13.61 5.71 2.75
CA SER A 294 -14.26 6.84 2.09
C SER A 294 -15.56 6.44 1.41
N GLY A 295 -15.57 5.29 0.70
CA GLY A 295 -16.76 4.76 0.05
C GLY A 295 -17.84 4.35 1.03
N ALA A 296 -17.48 3.73 2.15
CA ALA A 296 -18.45 3.38 3.19
C ALA A 296 -19.09 4.62 3.83
N VAL A 297 -18.29 5.63 4.16
CA VAL A 297 -18.77 6.88 4.74
C VAL A 297 -19.64 7.66 3.76
N GLN A 298 -19.25 7.72 2.48
CA GLN A 298 -20.01 8.41 1.44
C GLN A 298 -21.34 7.71 1.12
N ASP A 299 -21.32 6.39 0.93
CA ASP A 299 -22.51 5.63 0.54
C ASP A 299 -23.58 5.59 1.65
N TRP A 300 -23.18 5.65 2.93
CA TRP A 300 -24.07 5.76 4.06
C TRP A 300 -24.42 7.21 4.44
N ASP A 301 -24.00 8.20 3.65
CA ASP A 301 -24.21 9.63 3.97
C ASP A 301 -23.76 10.02 5.39
N ARG A 302 -22.76 9.30 5.96
CA ARG A 302 -22.27 9.53 7.30
C ARG A 302 -21.42 10.78 7.42
N GLY A 303 -20.70 11.13 6.38
CA GLY A 303 -19.79 12.28 6.36
C GLY A 303 -19.57 12.79 4.94
N LEU A 304 -18.75 13.83 4.81
CA LEU A 304 -18.37 14.41 3.53
C LEU A 304 -16.98 13.95 3.13
N ILE A 305 -16.82 13.60 1.87
CA ILE A 305 -15.53 13.33 1.25
C ILE A 305 -15.09 14.61 0.55
N VAL A 306 -13.89 15.10 0.90
CA VAL A 306 -13.40 16.41 0.44
C VAL A 306 -12.00 16.25 -0.16
N GLY A 307 -11.73 16.92 -1.25
CA GLY A 307 -10.43 16.92 -1.92
C GLY A 307 -10.48 16.55 -3.38
N ARG A 308 -9.64 15.63 -3.84
CA ARG A 308 -9.57 15.19 -5.24
C ARG A 308 -9.94 13.72 -5.39
N ARG A 309 -10.38 13.32 -6.59
CA ARG A 309 -10.76 11.93 -6.91
C ARG A 309 -9.64 10.97 -6.52
N THR A 310 -9.99 9.88 -5.84
CA THR A 310 -9.05 8.89 -5.34
C THR A 310 -8.45 8.03 -6.46
N PHE A 311 -7.55 7.13 -6.11
CA PHE A 311 -6.75 6.37 -7.07
C PHE A 311 -7.56 5.42 -7.96
N GLY A 312 -8.56 4.73 -7.40
CA GLY A 312 -9.34 3.72 -8.12
C GLY A 312 -8.77 2.30 -8.05
N LYS A 313 -8.32 1.85 -6.86
CA LYS A 313 -7.89 0.46 -6.63
C LYS A 313 -8.97 -0.32 -5.89
N GLY A 314 -9.81 -1.02 -6.64
CA GLY A 314 -10.90 -1.86 -6.15
C GLY A 314 -10.57 -3.37 -6.16
N LEU A 315 -9.30 -3.75 -6.04
CA LEU A 315 -8.83 -5.14 -6.10
C LEU A 315 -8.31 -5.61 -4.75
N VAL A 316 -8.66 -6.86 -4.41
CA VAL A 316 -8.15 -7.56 -3.22
C VAL A 316 -7.06 -8.53 -3.63
N GLN A 317 -5.92 -8.42 -2.97
CA GLN A 317 -4.76 -9.26 -3.22
C GLN A 317 -4.49 -10.19 -2.05
N LYS A 318 -4.01 -11.41 -2.35
CA LYS A 318 -3.51 -12.35 -1.34
C LYS A 318 -2.04 -12.67 -1.58
N PRO A 319 -1.23 -12.68 -0.53
CA PRO A 319 0.13 -13.17 -0.60
C PRO A 319 0.14 -14.70 -0.63
N ILE A 320 1.00 -15.27 -1.47
CA ILE A 320 1.30 -16.69 -1.57
C ILE A 320 2.82 -16.83 -1.47
N GLU A 321 3.30 -17.54 -0.47
CA GLU A 321 4.72 -17.82 -0.31
C GLU A 321 5.16 -18.89 -1.30
N LEU A 322 6.33 -18.69 -1.90
CA LEU A 322 6.97 -19.64 -2.80
C LEU A 322 8.04 -20.45 -2.04
N PRO A 323 8.47 -21.60 -2.59
CA PRO A 323 9.40 -22.50 -1.89
C PRO A 323 10.77 -21.89 -1.53
N ASP A 324 11.21 -20.89 -2.27
CA ASP A 324 12.45 -20.14 -2.01
C ASP A 324 12.29 -19.04 -0.95
N GLY A 325 11.09 -18.89 -0.39
CA GLY A 325 10.73 -17.84 0.56
C GLY A 325 10.32 -16.51 -0.08
N SER A 326 10.39 -16.36 -1.40
CA SER A 326 9.81 -15.22 -2.11
C SER A 326 8.27 -15.27 -2.06
N GLN A 327 7.60 -14.20 -2.48
CA GLN A 327 6.15 -14.09 -2.38
C GLN A 327 5.53 -13.60 -3.67
N VAL A 328 4.40 -14.17 -4.04
CA VAL A 328 3.54 -13.66 -5.11
C VAL A 328 2.30 -13.06 -4.47
N ARG A 329 2.00 -11.79 -4.75
CA ARG A 329 0.71 -11.19 -4.42
C ARG A 329 -0.18 -11.24 -5.64
N ILE A 330 -1.26 -12.02 -5.57
CA ILE A 330 -2.21 -12.22 -6.67
C ILE A 330 -3.54 -11.61 -6.33
N THR A 331 -4.13 -10.91 -7.30
CA THR A 331 -5.51 -10.43 -7.23
C THR A 331 -6.47 -11.60 -7.22
N THR A 332 -7.32 -11.65 -6.21
CA THR A 332 -8.28 -12.75 -5.97
C THR A 332 -9.73 -12.32 -6.12
N SER A 333 -10.02 -11.05 -5.90
CA SER A 333 -11.39 -10.52 -5.87
C SER A 333 -11.41 -9.04 -6.22
N LYS A 334 -12.56 -8.56 -6.70
CA LYS A 334 -12.92 -7.14 -6.68
C LYS A 334 -13.66 -6.83 -5.38
N TYR A 335 -13.62 -5.57 -4.92
CA TYR A 335 -14.46 -5.16 -3.82
C TYR A 335 -15.50 -4.11 -4.27
N TYR A 336 -16.60 -4.09 -3.53
CA TYR A 336 -17.77 -3.26 -3.80
C TYR A 336 -18.16 -2.50 -2.54
N THR A 337 -18.44 -1.22 -2.70
CA THR A 337 -18.88 -0.34 -1.61
C THR A 337 -20.31 -0.70 -1.14
N PRO A 338 -20.84 -0.08 -0.08
CA PRO A 338 -22.22 -0.34 0.38
C PRO A 338 -23.29 -0.21 -0.70
N SER A 339 -23.21 0.77 -1.59
CA SER A 339 -24.15 0.97 -2.69
C SER A 339 -24.00 -0.06 -3.82
N GLY A 340 -22.95 -0.89 -3.80
CA GLY A 340 -22.68 -1.93 -4.80
C GLY A 340 -21.75 -1.50 -5.92
N ARG A 341 -21.27 -0.25 -5.93
CA ARG A 341 -20.31 0.21 -6.96
C ARG A 341 -18.95 -0.40 -6.79
N CYS A 342 -18.33 -0.80 -7.90
CA CYS A 342 -16.93 -1.16 -7.99
C CYS A 342 -16.15 0.11 -8.35
N ILE A 343 -15.16 0.47 -7.54
CA ILE A 343 -14.38 1.69 -7.76
C ILE A 343 -13.11 1.46 -8.58
N GLN A 344 -12.88 0.20 -9.01
CA GLN A 344 -11.69 -0.14 -9.79
C GLN A 344 -11.69 0.61 -11.12
N LYS A 345 -10.65 1.40 -11.36
CA LYS A 345 -10.46 2.03 -12.66
C LYS A 345 -10.06 1.01 -13.73
N PRO A 346 -10.42 1.23 -15.01
CA PRO A 346 -10.07 0.34 -16.12
C PRO A 346 -8.57 0.08 -16.24
N TYR A 347 -8.18 -1.13 -16.66
CA TYR A 347 -6.78 -1.52 -16.90
C TYR A 347 -6.58 -2.38 -18.16
N GLU A 348 -7.60 -2.46 -19.00
CA GLU A 348 -7.60 -3.22 -20.25
C GLU A 348 -6.56 -2.70 -21.25
N GLU A 349 -6.17 -1.44 -21.16
CA GLU A 349 -5.12 -0.82 -21.99
C GLU A 349 -3.70 -1.14 -21.50
N GLY A 350 -3.56 -2.00 -20.48
CA GLY A 350 -2.31 -2.47 -19.93
C GLY A 350 -1.72 -1.61 -18.82
N SER A 351 -0.72 -2.18 -18.14
CA SER A 351 -0.11 -1.61 -16.92
C SER A 351 0.50 -0.22 -17.13
N MET A 352 1.03 0.07 -18.32
CA MET A 352 1.64 1.37 -18.64
C MET A 352 0.59 2.49 -18.69
N ALA A 353 -0.53 2.27 -19.40
CA ALA A 353 -1.65 3.22 -19.48
C ALA A 353 -2.27 3.43 -18.09
N TYR A 354 -2.47 2.35 -17.35
CA TYR A 354 -2.99 2.39 -15.99
C TYR A 354 -2.17 3.28 -15.04
N ARG A 355 -0.83 3.19 -15.10
CA ARG A 355 0.08 4.02 -14.28
C ARG A 355 0.09 5.48 -14.72
N LYS A 356 -0.02 5.74 -16.03
CA LYS A 356 -0.01 7.09 -16.61
C LYS A 356 -1.34 7.84 -16.40
N GLU A 357 -2.42 7.17 -16.10
CA GLU A 357 -3.76 7.76 -15.92
C GLU A 357 -3.76 8.89 -14.87
N LYS A 358 -3.00 8.75 -13.79
CA LYS A 358 -2.82 9.81 -12.79
C LYS A 358 -2.27 11.11 -13.39
N TYR A 359 -1.30 11.01 -14.30
CA TYR A 359 -0.74 12.17 -15.00
C TYR A 359 -1.72 12.74 -16.03
N SER A 360 -2.56 11.88 -16.65
CA SER A 360 -3.64 12.33 -17.53
C SER A 360 -4.65 13.19 -16.80
N ARG A 361 -5.03 12.84 -15.57
CA ARG A 361 -5.93 13.66 -14.73
C ARG A 361 -5.34 15.03 -14.44
N TYR A 362 -4.04 15.09 -14.15
CA TYR A 362 -3.34 16.36 -13.96
C TYR A 362 -3.35 17.20 -15.23
N ASN A 363 -2.98 16.61 -16.37
CA ASN A 363 -2.90 17.32 -17.66
C ASN A 363 -4.27 17.76 -18.19
N SER A 364 -5.35 17.03 -17.87
CA SER A 364 -6.73 17.41 -18.25
C SER A 364 -7.33 18.50 -17.36
N GLY A 365 -6.63 18.92 -16.31
CA GLY A 365 -7.11 19.91 -15.36
C GLY A 365 -8.02 19.34 -14.27
N GLU A 366 -8.31 18.05 -14.26
CA GLU A 366 -9.18 17.43 -13.25
C GLU A 366 -8.67 17.65 -11.81
N SER A 367 -7.35 17.71 -11.63
CA SER A 367 -6.73 17.96 -10.33
C SER A 367 -6.96 19.38 -9.80
N PHE A 368 -7.45 20.31 -10.61
CA PHE A 368 -7.57 21.74 -10.29
C PHE A 368 -8.96 22.30 -10.51
N ASN A 369 -9.82 21.60 -11.27
CA ASN A 369 -11.16 22.07 -11.62
C ASN A 369 -12.15 20.89 -11.60
N ALA A 370 -13.13 20.97 -10.70
CA ALA A 370 -14.19 19.98 -10.57
C ALA A 370 -14.98 19.76 -11.88
N ASP A 371 -15.19 20.83 -12.68
CA ASP A 371 -15.93 20.76 -13.94
C ASP A 371 -15.20 19.95 -15.03
N SER A 372 -13.90 19.70 -14.84
CA SER A 372 -13.08 18.87 -15.74
C SER A 372 -13.18 17.37 -15.42
N MET A 373 -13.85 16.98 -14.33
CA MET A 373 -14.03 15.58 -13.97
C MET A 373 -14.96 14.89 -14.99
N LYS A 374 -14.46 13.76 -15.52
CA LYS A 374 -15.28 12.89 -16.39
C LYS A 374 -15.91 11.78 -15.56
N PHE A 375 -17.21 11.60 -15.71
CA PHE A 375 -17.99 10.56 -15.05
C PHE A 375 -18.40 9.51 -16.07
N ASN A 376 -18.41 8.26 -15.68
CA ASN A 376 -19.07 7.21 -16.42
C ASN A 376 -20.53 7.15 -15.97
N SER A 377 -21.46 7.66 -16.80
CA SER A 377 -22.90 7.67 -16.52
C SER A 377 -23.47 6.26 -16.33
N ASP A 378 -22.90 5.26 -17.00
CA ASP A 378 -23.35 3.86 -16.94
C ASP A 378 -23.00 3.21 -15.59
N GLU A 379 -22.08 3.81 -14.84
CA GLU A 379 -21.66 3.39 -13.50
C GLU A 379 -22.19 4.34 -12.40
N SER A 380 -23.42 4.84 -12.55
CA SER A 380 -24.06 5.67 -11.54
C SER A 380 -24.83 4.84 -10.52
N TYR A 381 -24.70 5.22 -9.25
CA TYR A 381 -25.33 4.58 -8.08
C TYR A 381 -25.96 5.63 -7.19
N ARG A 382 -26.71 5.19 -6.18
CA ARG A 382 -27.33 6.07 -5.17
C ARG A 382 -26.75 5.78 -3.79
N THR A 383 -26.52 6.84 -3.01
CA THR A 383 -26.23 6.69 -1.58
C THR A 383 -27.47 6.14 -0.86
N LEU A 384 -27.26 5.47 0.27
CA LEU A 384 -28.27 4.60 0.88
C LEU A 384 -29.28 5.34 1.78
N LEU A 385 -29.01 6.58 2.18
CA LEU A 385 -29.93 7.36 3.04
C LEU A 385 -30.47 8.60 2.33
N LYS A 386 -29.63 9.34 1.60
CA LYS A 386 -30.02 10.60 0.97
C LYS A 386 -30.20 10.50 -0.56
N GLU A 387 -29.98 9.30 -1.12
CA GLU A 387 -30.12 9.03 -2.55
C GLU A 387 -29.32 9.97 -3.47
N ARG A 388 -28.19 10.48 -2.98
CA ARG A 388 -27.26 11.29 -3.80
C ARG A 388 -26.63 10.43 -4.88
N THR A 389 -26.38 11.01 -6.05
CA THR A 389 -25.67 10.29 -7.12
C THR A 389 -24.19 10.16 -6.78
N VAL A 390 -23.66 8.93 -6.89
CA VAL A 390 -22.25 8.59 -6.76
C VAL A 390 -21.85 7.65 -7.90
N TYR A 391 -20.55 7.60 -8.25
CA TYR A 391 -20.09 6.90 -9.44
C TYR A 391 -19.07 5.81 -9.09
N GLY A 392 -19.05 4.75 -9.92
CA GLY A 392 -18.07 3.67 -9.91
C GLY A 392 -16.98 3.85 -10.97
N GLY A 393 -16.18 2.79 -11.18
CA GLY A 393 -15.26 2.67 -12.33
C GLY A 393 -14.02 3.57 -12.31
N GLY A 394 -13.77 4.35 -11.27
CA GLY A 394 -12.66 5.31 -11.32
C GLY A 394 -12.22 5.93 -10.00
N GLY A 395 -12.40 5.24 -8.89
CA GLY A 395 -12.12 5.76 -7.55
C GLY A 395 -13.32 6.40 -6.87
N ILE A 396 -13.11 6.97 -5.70
CA ILE A 396 -14.11 7.75 -4.98
C ILE A 396 -14.02 9.19 -5.45
N ILE A 397 -15.13 9.71 -5.96
CA ILE A 397 -15.28 11.10 -6.33
C ILE A 397 -15.67 11.88 -5.07
N PRO A 398 -14.97 12.94 -4.71
CA PRO A 398 -15.30 13.72 -3.52
C PRO A 398 -16.65 14.44 -3.65
N ASP A 399 -17.30 14.66 -2.51
CA ASP A 399 -18.54 15.46 -2.44
C ASP A 399 -18.23 16.95 -2.63
N LEU A 400 -17.02 17.38 -2.24
CA LEU A 400 -16.47 18.73 -2.44
C LEU A 400 -15.05 18.62 -2.98
N SER A 401 -14.81 19.19 -4.15
CA SER A 401 -13.47 19.27 -4.76
C SER A 401 -12.72 20.48 -4.24
N LEU A 402 -11.40 20.32 -4.02
CA LEU A 402 -10.46 21.36 -3.57
C LEU A 402 -9.33 21.51 -4.58
#